data_23e270ff5ec2282ce4b7c44e67c735a1
#
_entry.id   23e270ff5ec2282ce4b7c44e67c735a1
#
_cell.length_a   1.000
_cell.length_b   1.000
_cell.length_c   1.000
_cell.angle_alpha   90.00
_cell.angle_beta   90.00
_cell.angle_gamma   90.00
#
_symmetry.space_group_name_H-M   'P 1'
#
loop_
_entity.id
_entity.type
_entity.pdbx_description
1 polymer ?
#
loop_
_entity_poly.entity_id
_entity_poly.type
_entity_poly.pdbx_seq_one_letter_code
_entity_poly.pdbx_strand_id
1 'polypeptide(L)'
;IMIPGVTIITPIRDMKLARQTEIDKLIAWGFNWNWEKAKYSVNKGLWGTSVGGVETLTSHKGLPEEAFPSPLTASNPVSVTLQFAKGELVGVDGKVFDTSLEAIHALQTIAEPFAIGRDIHVGDTIIGIKGRVGFEAAAPLIIIKGHQLLEKHTLTKWQMFWKNQQAEFYGNHLHEG
;
A
#
# COMPACT_ATOMS: atom_id res chain seq x y z
N ILE A 1 -16.12 5.00 22.94
CA ILE A 1 -16.09 3.56 23.23
C ILE A 1 -17.45 2.99 22.83
N MET A 2 -17.46 2.09 21.84
CA MET A 2 -18.71 1.51 21.27
C MET A 2 -19.34 0.44 22.19
N ILE A 3 -18.54 -0.14 23.08
CA ILE A 3 -19.00 -1.21 24.00
C ILE A 3 -18.64 -0.81 25.42
N PRO A 4 -19.62 -0.35 26.22
CA PRO A 4 -19.40 -0.02 27.63
C PRO A 4 -19.03 -1.28 28.44
N GLY A 5 -18.10 -1.15 29.39
CA GLY A 5 -17.71 -2.23 30.29
C GLY A 5 -16.67 -3.23 29.75
N VAL A 6 -16.16 -3.02 28.52
CA VAL A 6 -15.05 -3.82 27.99
C VAL A 6 -13.75 -3.44 28.69
N THR A 7 -13.03 -4.43 29.19
CA THR A 7 -11.64 -4.28 29.67
C THR A 7 -10.68 -4.48 28.51
N ILE A 8 -9.85 -3.48 28.23
CA ILE A 8 -8.81 -3.53 27.21
C ILE A 8 -7.50 -3.88 27.90
N ILE A 9 -6.85 -4.98 27.49
CA ILE A 9 -5.57 -5.43 28.01
C ILE A 9 -4.52 -5.21 26.93
N THR A 10 -3.54 -4.36 27.18
CA THR A 10 -2.49 -3.96 26.22
C THR A 10 -1.08 -4.17 26.80
N PRO A 11 -0.67 -5.41 27.10
CA PRO A 11 0.56 -5.66 27.87
C PRO A 11 1.83 -5.10 27.21
N ILE A 12 1.94 -5.16 25.89
CA ILE A 12 3.10 -4.62 25.15
C ILE A 12 3.19 -3.10 25.32
N ARG A 13 2.04 -2.41 25.19
CA ARG A 13 1.95 -0.95 25.38
C ARG A 13 2.21 -0.56 26.82
N ASP A 14 1.59 -1.27 27.76
CA ASP A 14 1.63 -0.97 29.20
C ASP A 14 3.06 -1.14 29.74
N MET A 15 3.75 -2.19 29.31
CA MET A 15 5.14 -2.47 29.67
C MET A 15 6.15 -1.73 28.79
N LYS A 16 5.71 -0.99 27.75
CA LYS A 16 6.59 -0.30 26.79
C LYS A 16 7.70 -1.19 26.23
N LEU A 17 7.35 -2.43 25.89
CA LEU A 17 8.33 -3.40 25.40
C LEU A 17 8.91 -2.96 24.06
N ALA A 18 10.25 -2.93 23.98
CA ALA A 18 10.93 -2.78 22.71
C ALA A 18 10.84 -4.07 21.89
N ARG A 19 10.74 -3.96 20.58
CA ARG A 19 10.64 -5.11 19.65
C ARG A 19 11.75 -6.15 19.87
N GLN A 20 12.98 -5.70 20.17
CA GLN A 20 14.08 -6.61 20.47
C GLN A 20 13.79 -7.46 21.71
N THR A 21 13.24 -6.88 22.76
CA THR A 21 12.85 -7.60 23.99
C THR A 21 11.77 -8.66 23.72
N GLU A 22 10.86 -8.38 22.78
CA GLU A 22 9.84 -9.36 22.36
C GLU A 22 10.47 -10.53 21.60
N ILE A 23 11.40 -10.24 20.69
CA ILE A 23 12.17 -11.24 19.94
C ILE A 23 12.98 -12.12 20.89
N ASP A 24 13.70 -11.53 21.85
CA ASP A 24 14.51 -12.26 22.83
C ASP A 24 13.68 -13.22 23.68
N LYS A 25 12.47 -12.80 24.08
CA LYS A 25 11.52 -13.65 24.78
C LYS A 25 11.03 -14.82 23.92
N LEU A 26 10.69 -14.57 22.65
CA LEU A 26 10.27 -15.62 21.74
C LEU A 26 11.36 -16.65 21.48
N ILE A 27 12.61 -16.19 21.33
CA ILE A 27 13.79 -17.07 21.22
C ILE A 27 13.93 -17.91 22.51
N ALA A 28 13.83 -17.28 23.67
CA ALA A 28 13.92 -17.97 24.96
C ALA A 28 12.81 -19.04 25.16
N TRP A 29 11.67 -18.85 24.53
CA TRP A 29 10.55 -19.82 24.51
C TRP A 29 10.69 -20.89 23.42
N GLY A 30 11.81 -20.89 22.67
CA GLY A 30 12.12 -21.89 21.64
C GLY A 30 11.51 -21.63 20.26
N PHE A 31 10.97 -20.44 20.01
CA PHE A 31 10.52 -20.06 18.68
C PHE A 31 11.71 -19.75 17.77
N ASN A 32 11.90 -20.57 16.75
CA ASN A 32 12.92 -20.37 15.73
C ASN A 32 12.29 -19.73 14.48
N TRP A 33 12.56 -18.47 14.24
CA TRP A 33 12.04 -17.68 13.12
C TRP A 33 13.14 -16.88 12.46
N ASN A 34 12.96 -16.49 11.20
CA ASN A 34 13.90 -15.55 10.57
C ASN A 34 13.62 -14.12 11.06
N TRP A 35 14.27 -13.76 12.19
CA TRP A 35 14.11 -12.48 12.86
C TRP A 35 14.63 -11.29 12.04
N GLU A 36 15.47 -11.51 11.03
CA GLU A 36 15.90 -10.43 10.13
C GLU A 36 14.76 -9.90 9.28
N LYS A 37 13.84 -10.75 8.84
CA LYS A 37 12.60 -10.33 8.16
C LYS A 37 11.63 -9.62 9.10
N ALA A 38 11.75 -9.83 10.40
CA ALA A 38 10.93 -9.15 11.40
C ALA A 38 11.33 -7.70 11.69
N LYS A 39 12.39 -7.18 11.03
CA LYS A 39 12.77 -5.75 11.11
C LYS A 39 11.70 -4.83 10.57
N TYR A 40 10.96 -5.29 9.55
CA TYR A 40 9.97 -4.50 8.84
C TYR A 40 8.57 -4.92 9.22
N SER A 41 7.72 -3.92 9.44
CA SER A 41 6.28 -4.11 9.60
C SER A 41 5.62 -4.03 8.24
N VAL A 42 5.08 -5.14 7.77
CA VAL A 42 4.47 -5.23 6.43
C VAL A 42 2.99 -5.50 6.58
N ASN A 43 2.16 -4.61 6.03
CA ASN A 43 0.72 -4.78 5.97
C ASN A 43 0.29 -4.86 4.51
N LYS A 44 0.05 -6.07 4.03
CA LYS A 44 -0.33 -6.36 2.65
C LYS A 44 -1.84 -6.29 2.48
N GLY A 45 -2.28 -5.50 1.50
CA GLY A 45 -3.67 -5.38 1.09
C GLY A 45 -3.82 -5.43 -0.43
N LEU A 46 -5.06 -5.55 -0.90
CA LEU A 46 -5.38 -5.57 -2.34
C LEU A 46 -4.88 -4.31 -3.06
N TRP A 47 -5.05 -3.15 -2.42
CA TRP A 47 -4.76 -1.85 -3.02
C TRP A 47 -3.35 -1.34 -2.74
N GLY A 48 -2.51 -2.17 -2.16
CA GLY A 48 -1.10 -1.88 -1.89
C GLY A 48 -0.64 -2.45 -0.56
N THR A 49 0.64 -2.33 -0.33
CA THR A 49 1.33 -2.86 0.84
C THR A 49 2.08 -1.74 1.53
N SER A 50 1.80 -1.50 2.81
CA SER A 50 2.60 -0.57 3.60
C SER A 50 3.78 -1.28 4.25
N VAL A 51 4.92 -0.59 4.30
CA VAL A 51 6.17 -1.10 4.87
C VAL A 51 6.73 -0.08 5.84
N GLY A 52 6.81 -0.44 7.11
CA GLY A 52 7.46 0.35 8.15
C GLY A 52 8.77 -0.26 8.59
N GLY A 53 9.77 0.57 8.82
CA GLY A 53 11.10 0.17 9.31
C GLY A 53 11.77 1.31 10.05
N VAL A 54 12.94 1.07 10.62
CA VAL A 54 13.72 2.08 11.34
C VAL A 54 14.07 3.28 10.45
N GLU A 55 14.21 3.06 9.15
CA GLU A 55 14.53 4.07 8.14
C GLU A 55 13.39 5.10 8.02
N THR A 56 12.14 4.66 8.16
CA THR A 56 10.99 5.56 8.07
C THR A 56 10.83 6.49 9.29
N LEU A 57 11.56 6.22 10.39
CA LEU A 57 11.60 7.09 11.56
C LEU A 57 12.48 8.34 11.35
N THR A 58 13.22 8.39 10.25
CA THR A 58 14.09 9.52 9.91
C THR A 58 13.60 10.20 8.63
N SER A 59 13.93 11.47 8.43
CA SER A 59 13.51 12.23 7.25
C SER A 59 14.37 11.97 6.00
N HIS A 60 15.56 11.41 6.16
CA HIS A 60 16.57 11.34 5.11
C HIS A 60 16.85 9.93 4.57
N LYS A 61 16.32 8.89 5.23
CA LYS A 61 16.55 7.50 4.80
C LYS A 61 15.36 6.96 4.00
N GLY A 62 15.65 6.29 2.88
CA GLY A 62 14.70 5.44 2.17
C GLY A 62 14.72 4.02 2.73
N LEU A 63 13.70 3.23 2.39
CA LEU A 63 13.69 1.80 2.67
C LEU A 63 14.63 1.07 1.70
N PRO A 64 15.41 0.10 2.17
CA PRO A 64 16.24 -0.73 1.30
C PRO A 64 15.39 -1.74 0.52
N GLU A 65 15.97 -2.33 -0.52
CA GLU A 65 15.27 -3.26 -1.42
C GLU A 65 14.65 -4.45 -0.67
N GLU A 66 15.37 -4.99 0.31
CA GLU A 66 14.91 -6.13 1.11
C GLU A 66 13.73 -5.85 2.04
N ALA A 67 13.39 -4.58 2.24
CA ALA A 67 12.22 -4.18 3.04
C ALA A 67 10.91 -4.44 2.29
N PHE A 68 10.94 -4.43 0.96
CA PHE A 68 9.76 -4.61 0.13
C PHE A 68 9.46 -6.08 -0.13
N PRO A 69 8.19 -6.52 -0.05
CA PRO A 69 7.82 -7.92 -0.24
C PRO A 69 7.92 -8.41 -1.69
N SER A 70 7.87 -7.50 -2.68
CA SER A 70 7.91 -7.86 -4.10
C SER A 70 9.30 -7.58 -4.69
N PRO A 71 10.19 -8.58 -4.79
CA PRO A 71 11.53 -8.36 -5.31
C PRO A 71 11.51 -8.02 -6.81
N LEU A 72 12.45 -7.20 -7.25
CA LEU A 72 12.66 -6.93 -8.68
C LEU A 72 13.23 -8.19 -9.35
N THR A 73 12.41 -8.85 -10.17
CA THR A 73 12.79 -10.07 -10.89
C THR A 73 12.62 -9.95 -12.40
N ALA A 74 11.87 -8.98 -12.89
CA ALA A 74 11.68 -8.71 -14.30
C ALA A 74 12.65 -7.63 -14.81
N SER A 75 13.26 -7.87 -15.98
CA SER A 75 14.20 -6.93 -16.60
C SER A 75 13.72 -6.38 -17.94
N ASN A 76 12.84 -7.09 -18.64
CA ASN A 76 12.36 -6.70 -19.96
C ASN A 76 11.03 -5.96 -19.84
N PRO A 77 10.84 -4.84 -20.56
CA PRO A 77 9.58 -4.11 -20.55
C PRO A 77 8.43 -4.97 -21.11
N VAL A 78 7.25 -4.83 -20.51
CA VAL A 78 6.02 -5.50 -20.94
C VAL A 78 4.96 -4.44 -21.19
N SER A 79 4.21 -4.62 -22.29
CA SER A 79 3.03 -3.81 -22.59
C SER A 79 1.80 -4.51 -22.04
N VAL A 80 0.92 -3.77 -21.38
CA VAL A 80 -0.33 -4.29 -20.83
C VAL A 80 -1.48 -3.47 -21.37
N THR A 81 -2.55 -4.15 -21.82
CA THR A 81 -3.79 -3.52 -22.24
C THR A 81 -4.83 -3.61 -21.12
N LEU A 82 -5.34 -2.46 -20.70
CA LEU A 82 -6.38 -2.37 -19.67
C LEU A 82 -7.74 -2.07 -20.30
N GLN A 83 -8.77 -2.78 -19.86
CA GLN A 83 -10.17 -2.51 -20.21
C GLN A 83 -10.92 -1.96 -19.00
N PHE A 84 -11.59 -0.82 -19.23
CA PHE A 84 -12.42 -0.19 -18.21
C PHE A 84 -13.89 -0.16 -18.65
N ALA A 85 -14.79 -0.41 -17.72
CA ALA A 85 -16.23 -0.23 -17.91
C ALA A 85 -16.79 0.56 -16.72
N LYS A 86 -17.46 1.69 -17.00
CA LYS A 86 -18.05 2.58 -15.98
C LYS A 86 -17.06 3.02 -14.90
N GLY A 87 -15.78 3.17 -15.27
CA GLY A 87 -14.71 3.58 -14.35
C GLY A 87 -13.99 2.44 -13.63
N GLU A 88 -14.46 1.20 -13.72
CA GLU A 88 -13.84 0.04 -13.09
C GLU A 88 -12.97 -0.75 -14.07
N LEU A 89 -11.87 -1.31 -13.58
CA LEU A 89 -11.05 -2.26 -14.34
C LEU A 89 -11.83 -3.57 -14.48
N VAL A 90 -12.11 -3.98 -15.71
CA VAL A 90 -12.85 -5.21 -16.02
C VAL A 90 -12.05 -6.21 -16.83
N GLY A 91 -10.92 -5.80 -17.43
CA GLY A 91 -10.10 -6.71 -18.23
C GLY A 91 -8.64 -6.31 -18.33
N VAL A 92 -7.80 -7.30 -18.57
CA VAL A 92 -6.35 -7.19 -18.75
C VAL A 92 -5.94 -8.06 -19.93
N ASP A 93 -5.20 -7.50 -20.89
CA ASP A 93 -4.66 -8.17 -22.09
C ASP A 93 -5.71 -8.99 -22.88
N GLY A 94 -6.89 -8.39 -23.03
CA GLY A 94 -8.01 -8.98 -23.78
C GLY A 94 -8.83 -10.03 -23.02
N LYS A 95 -8.42 -10.43 -21.82
CA LYS A 95 -9.22 -11.26 -20.93
C LYS A 95 -10.13 -10.38 -20.07
N VAL A 96 -11.44 -10.60 -20.17
CA VAL A 96 -12.44 -9.98 -19.29
C VAL A 96 -12.69 -10.88 -18.09
N PHE A 97 -12.86 -10.31 -16.92
CA PHE A 97 -13.09 -10.98 -15.65
C PHE A 97 -14.50 -10.74 -15.13
N ASP A 98 -15.01 -11.65 -14.34
CA ASP A 98 -16.35 -11.54 -13.75
C ASP A 98 -16.41 -10.44 -12.68
N THR A 99 -15.30 -10.16 -12.04
CA THR A 99 -15.18 -9.13 -11.01
C THR A 99 -13.95 -8.25 -11.22
N SER A 100 -14.04 -6.98 -10.81
CA SER A 100 -12.88 -6.06 -10.78
C SER A 100 -11.76 -6.58 -9.86
N LEU A 101 -12.10 -7.33 -8.81
CA LEU A 101 -11.13 -7.96 -7.92
C LEU A 101 -10.21 -8.93 -8.66
N GLU A 102 -10.77 -9.79 -9.49
CA GLU A 102 -9.99 -10.75 -10.29
C GLU A 102 -9.10 -10.03 -11.32
N ALA A 103 -9.61 -8.97 -11.95
CA ALA A 103 -8.85 -8.15 -12.87
C ALA A 103 -7.66 -7.46 -12.18
N ILE A 104 -7.86 -6.93 -10.96
CA ILE A 104 -6.79 -6.33 -10.15
C ILE A 104 -5.73 -7.36 -9.78
N HIS A 105 -6.12 -8.55 -9.34
CA HIS A 105 -5.18 -9.64 -9.02
C HIS A 105 -4.38 -10.09 -10.24
N ALA A 106 -5.03 -10.22 -11.40
CA ALA A 106 -4.34 -10.56 -12.64
C ALA A 106 -3.29 -9.51 -13.01
N LEU A 107 -3.65 -8.23 -12.92
CA LEU A 107 -2.72 -7.13 -13.16
C LEU A 107 -1.59 -7.10 -12.13
N GLN A 108 -1.89 -7.34 -10.84
CA GLN A 108 -0.86 -7.42 -9.80
C GLN A 108 0.17 -8.51 -10.10
N THR A 109 -0.26 -9.69 -10.54
CA THR A 109 0.63 -10.79 -10.91
C THR A 109 1.59 -10.41 -12.04
N ILE A 110 1.12 -9.62 -13.02
CA ILE A 110 1.96 -9.13 -14.12
C ILE A 110 2.93 -8.05 -13.64
N ALA A 111 2.47 -7.16 -12.76
CA ALA A 111 3.18 -5.94 -12.39
C ALA A 111 4.18 -6.13 -11.22
N GLU A 112 3.88 -7.02 -10.30
CA GLU A 112 4.68 -7.26 -9.08
C GLU A 112 6.17 -7.54 -9.37
N PRO A 113 6.55 -8.36 -10.41
CA PRO A 113 7.95 -8.64 -10.71
C PRO A 113 8.78 -7.41 -11.11
N PHE A 114 8.14 -6.30 -11.47
CA PHE A 114 8.82 -5.06 -11.88
C PHE A 114 9.12 -4.13 -10.71
N ALA A 115 8.69 -4.45 -9.49
CA ALA A 115 8.91 -3.66 -8.28
C ALA A 115 8.52 -2.17 -8.42
N ILE A 116 7.49 -1.88 -9.20
CA ILE A 116 6.97 -0.51 -9.44
C ILE A 116 5.93 -0.12 -8.41
N GLY A 117 5.61 1.16 -8.34
CA GLY A 117 4.62 1.69 -7.39
C GLY A 117 5.15 1.80 -5.97
N ARG A 118 6.47 1.85 -5.80
CA ARG A 118 7.13 2.08 -4.52
C ARG A 118 7.34 3.56 -4.27
N ASP A 119 7.04 3.98 -3.04
CA ASP A 119 7.23 5.35 -2.59
C ASP A 119 7.34 5.41 -1.05
N ILE A 120 7.74 6.56 -0.53
CA ILE A 120 7.65 6.91 0.88
C ILE A 120 6.56 7.97 1.03
N HIS A 121 5.40 7.56 1.53
CA HIS A 121 4.35 8.50 1.85
C HIS A 121 4.70 9.29 3.10
N VAL A 122 4.56 10.61 3.01
CA VAL A 122 4.70 11.53 4.14
C VAL A 122 3.39 12.27 4.29
N GLY A 123 2.69 12.02 5.37
CA GLY A 123 1.36 12.60 5.57
C GLY A 123 0.99 12.74 7.04
N ASP A 124 -0.12 13.38 7.28
CA ASP A 124 -0.67 13.54 8.60
C ASP A 124 -1.42 12.27 9.01
N THR A 125 -1.15 11.80 10.22
CA THR A 125 -1.97 10.77 10.85
C THR A 125 -3.25 11.39 11.39
N ILE A 126 -4.28 10.57 11.65
CA ILE A 126 -5.56 11.03 12.22
C ILE A 126 -5.36 11.84 13.52
N ILE A 127 -4.30 11.54 14.28
CA ILE A 127 -3.96 12.27 15.50
C ILE A 127 -3.09 13.52 15.26
N GLY A 128 -2.92 13.94 14.02
CA GLY A 128 -2.21 15.17 13.66
C GLY A 128 -0.69 15.12 13.72
N ILE A 129 -0.10 13.92 13.80
CA ILE A 129 1.36 13.73 13.78
C ILE A 129 1.79 13.39 12.37
N LYS A 130 2.83 14.06 11.86
CA LYS A 130 3.42 13.75 10.57
C LYS A 130 4.09 12.37 10.63
N GLY A 131 3.65 11.46 9.79
CA GLY A 131 4.17 10.10 9.66
C GLY A 131 4.87 9.86 8.34
N ARG A 132 5.77 8.88 8.32
CA ARG A 132 6.40 8.35 7.10
C ARG A 132 6.16 6.85 7.05
N VAL A 133 5.78 6.35 5.88
CA VAL A 133 5.58 4.93 5.64
C VAL A 133 6.00 4.59 4.21
N GLY A 134 6.73 3.50 4.06
CA GLY A 134 7.01 2.94 2.74
C GLY A 134 5.75 2.30 2.17
N PHE A 135 5.60 2.36 0.87
CA PHE A 135 4.43 1.83 0.19
C PHE A 135 4.83 1.17 -1.12
N GLU A 136 4.16 0.07 -1.45
CA GLU A 136 4.30 -0.64 -2.72
C GLU A 136 2.91 -0.93 -3.26
N ALA A 137 2.61 -0.45 -4.48
CA ALA A 137 1.28 -0.56 -5.08
C ALA A 137 1.36 -0.64 -6.61
N ALA A 138 1.87 -1.75 -7.16
CA ALA A 138 2.14 -1.88 -8.59
C ALA A 138 0.85 -1.81 -9.43
N ALA A 139 -0.12 -2.69 -9.20
CA ALA A 139 -1.37 -2.67 -9.93
C ALA A 139 -2.17 -1.38 -9.72
N PRO A 140 -2.36 -0.87 -8.49
CA PRO A 140 -3.05 0.40 -8.28
C PRO A 140 -2.43 1.58 -9.05
N LEU A 141 -1.09 1.68 -9.06
CA LEU A 141 -0.41 2.73 -9.81
C LEU A 141 -0.72 2.64 -11.32
N ILE A 142 -0.66 1.44 -11.88
CA ILE A 142 -0.96 1.19 -13.30
C ILE A 142 -2.41 1.52 -13.62
N ILE A 143 -3.36 1.09 -12.77
CA ILE A 143 -4.80 1.35 -12.94
C ILE A 143 -5.05 2.86 -12.93
N ILE A 144 -4.55 3.57 -11.92
CA ILE A 144 -4.73 5.02 -11.79
C ILE A 144 -4.15 5.75 -13.00
N LYS A 145 -2.92 5.40 -13.41
CA LYS A 145 -2.27 6.02 -14.57
C LYS A 145 -2.98 5.68 -15.87
N GLY A 146 -3.40 4.45 -16.08
CA GLY A 146 -4.17 4.03 -17.25
C GLY A 146 -5.52 4.75 -17.34
N HIS A 147 -6.23 4.83 -16.23
CA HIS A 147 -7.50 5.56 -16.17
C HIS A 147 -7.32 7.08 -16.43
N GLN A 148 -6.29 7.69 -15.86
CA GLN A 148 -5.95 9.09 -16.12
C GLN A 148 -5.61 9.38 -17.60
N LEU A 149 -5.03 8.40 -18.31
CA LEU A 149 -4.81 8.53 -19.75
C LEU A 149 -6.12 8.57 -20.53
N LEU A 150 -7.09 7.73 -20.20
CA LEU A 150 -8.43 7.77 -20.78
C LEU A 150 -9.15 9.09 -20.51
N GLU A 151 -9.06 9.59 -19.28
CA GLU A 151 -9.65 10.87 -18.90
C GLU A 151 -9.15 12.03 -19.77
N LYS A 152 -7.85 12.05 -20.11
CA LYS A 152 -7.25 13.08 -20.99
C LYS A 152 -7.86 13.08 -22.40
N HIS A 153 -8.39 11.95 -22.86
CA HIS A 153 -9.04 11.84 -24.16
C HIS A 153 -10.54 12.17 -24.13
N THR A 154 -11.17 12.12 -22.97
CA THR A 154 -12.62 12.21 -22.82
C THR A 154 -13.09 13.45 -22.08
N LEU A 155 -12.34 13.91 -21.09
CA LEU A 155 -12.73 15.03 -20.24
C LEU A 155 -12.15 16.35 -20.75
N THR A 156 -12.92 17.43 -20.62
CA THR A 156 -12.41 18.77 -20.82
C THR A 156 -11.44 19.17 -19.69
N LYS A 157 -10.61 20.19 -19.96
CA LYS A 157 -9.68 20.76 -18.96
C LYS A 157 -10.36 21.06 -17.63
N TRP A 158 -11.55 21.67 -17.65
CA TRP A 158 -12.25 22.06 -16.44
C TRP A 158 -12.90 20.89 -15.71
N GLN A 159 -13.39 19.89 -16.44
CA GLN A 159 -13.87 18.64 -15.83
C GLN A 159 -12.73 17.91 -15.09
N MET A 160 -11.56 17.79 -15.73
CA MET A 160 -10.37 17.18 -15.07
C MET A 160 -9.95 17.97 -13.84
N PHE A 161 -9.90 19.29 -13.92
CA PHE A 161 -9.55 20.14 -12.79
C PHE A 161 -10.46 19.91 -11.60
N TRP A 162 -11.77 20.05 -11.80
CA TRP A 162 -12.75 19.89 -10.72
C TRP A 162 -12.79 18.46 -10.19
N LYS A 163 -12.73 17.46 -11.06
CA LYS A 163 -12.66 16.06 -10.65
C LYS A 163 -11.48 15.81 -9.71
N ASN A 164 -10.29 16.29 -10.05
CA ASN A 164 -9.10 16.09 -9.23
C ASN A 164 -9.22 16.79 -7.86
N GLN A 165 -9.73 18.03 -7.83
CA GLN A 165 -9.96 18.74 -6.57
C GLN A 165 -10.95 18.00 -5.66
N GLN A 166 -12.06 17.53 -6.24
CA GLN A 166 -13.07 16.79 -5.47
C GLN A 166 -12.55 15.42 -5.00
N ALA A 167 -11.75 14.73 -5.82
CA ALA A 167 -11.17 13.45 -5.45
C ALA A 167 -10.22 13.57 -4.25
N GLU A 168 -9.39 14.61 -4.23
CA GLU A 168 -8.47 14.88 -3.14
C GLU A 168 -9.20 15.27 -1.85
N PHE A 169 -10.19 16.16 -1.97
CA PHE A 169 -11.05 16.53 -0.84
C PHE A 169 -11.79 15.32 -0.25
N TYR A 170 -12.42 14.52 -1.10
CA TYR A 170 -13.13 13.30 -0.69
C TYR A 170 -12.21 12.28 -0.02
N GLY A 171 -11.00 12.07 -0.59
CA GLY A 171 -10.01 11.16 -0.01
C GLY A 171 -9.57 11.56 1.39
N ASN A 172 -9.34 12.87 1.63
CA ASN A 172 -8.99 13.38 2.96
C ASN A 172 -10.12 13.16 3.97
N HIS A 173 -11.37 13.44 3.58
CA HIS A 173 -12.52 13.20 4.47
C HIS A 173 -12.72 11.72 4.80
N LEU A 174 -12.49 10.80 3.85
CA LEU A 174 -12.53 9.37 4.14
C LEU A 174 -11.42 8.94 5.10
N HIS A 175 -10.25 9.58 5.02
CA HIS A 175 -9.12 9.29 5.92
C HIS A 175 -9.40 9.79 7.34
N GLU A 176 -10.05 10.92 7.49
CA GLU A 176 -10.35 11.54 8.78
C GLU A 176 -11.57 10.91 9.49
N GLY A 177 -12.43 10.18 8.80
CA GLY A 177 -13.63 9.49 9.33
C GLY A 177 -14.91 10.22 9.04
#